data_5e235b1930ec5f3012d79d6ee2fddad8
#
_entry.id   5e235b1930ec5f3012d79d6ee2fddad8
#
_cell.length_a   1.000
_cell.length_b   1.000
_cell.length_c   1.000
_cell.angle_alpha   90.00
_cell.angle_beta   90.00
_cell.angle_gamma   90.00
#
_symmetry.space_group_name_H-M   'P 1'
#
loop_
_entity.id
_entity.type
_entity.pdbx_description
1 polymer ?
#
loop_
_entity_poly.entity_id
_entity_poly.type
_entity_poly.pdbx_seq_one_letter_code
_entity_poly.pdbx_strand_id
1 'polypeptide(L)'
;MFNSRESVKNWNLRCGNTQKQPYSNEYWESLKSQSLCMLEEAKELVKAIEEKDPIETLDAQADLQYVLDGLIYLSQHNHNGAMEAVCHNNDLKYTDNYEEALKRLADIEKRTGQECIIRMSVVDGKEWYAIVRAADGKIMKQSNLPKVQLGEYIVELESQELFVVVSDTCVICKGIVCSLKDLGVDGFVEVNPITSKADKDFCKENGLWIADIVYYDGEQFHVTSYPKLNYDANNLKCWLKGVGYNGFTEH
;
A
#
# COMPACT_ATOMS: atom_id res chain seq x y z
N MET A 1 6.95 10.43 25.81
CA MET A 1 7.11 8.98 25.52
C MET A 1 7.91 8.86 24.24
N PHE A 2 8.92 7.98 24.17
CA PHE A 2 9.71 7.73 22.96
C PHE A 2 8.81 7.18 21.85
N ASN A 3 8.98 7.66 20.60
CA ASN A 3 8.27 7.20 19.43
C ASN A 3 9.29 6.85 18.34
N SER A 4 9.51 5.55 18.13
CA SER A 4 10.49 5.05 17.16
C SER A 4 10.16 5.48 15.74
N ARG A 5 8.89 5.42 15.32
CA ARG A 5 8.45 5.80 13.97
C ARG A 5 8.77 7.24 13.63
N GLU A 6 8.50 8.17 14.56
CA GLU A 6 8.81 9.58 14.33
C GLU A 6 10.34 9.80 14.27
N SER A 7 11.11 9.08 15.10
CA SER A 7 12.57 9.13 15.06
C SER A 7 13.13 8.60 13.74
N VAL A 8 12.62 7.47 13.26
CA VAL A 8 13.04 6.85 11.99
C VAL A 8 12.62 7.70 10.79
N LYS A 9 11.41 8.26 10.79
CA LYS A 9 10.96 9.23 9.76
C LYS A 9 11.93 10.41 9.68
N ASN A 10 12.24 11.03 10.82
CA ASN A 10 13.16 12.18 10.87
C ASN A 10 14.57 11.82 10.39
N TRP A 11 15.06 10.60 10.69
CA TRP A 11 16.32 10.11 10.17
C TRP A 11 16.29 9.97 8.65
N ASN A 12 15.26 9.33 8.09
CA ASN A 12 15.10 9.17 6.64
C ASN A 12 15.10 10.52 5.93
N LEU A 13 14.34 11.50 6.43
CA LEU A 13 14.31 12.86 5.86
C LEU A 13 15.70 13.52 5.87
N ARG A 14 16.47 13.38 6.97
CA ARG A 14 17.82 13.95 7.08
C ARG A 14 18.83 13.27 6.17
N CYS A 15 18.64 11.98 5.89
CA CYS A 15 19.49 11.21 4.97
C CYS A 15 19.06 11.34 3.50
N GLY A 16 18.01 12.12 3.20
CA GLY A 16 17.51 12.29 1.83
C GLY A 16 16.67 11.11 1.32
N ASN A 17 16.30 10.16 2.20
CA ASN A 17 15.41 9.05 1.87
C ASN A 17 13.95 9.55 1.90
N THR A 18 13.55 10.22 0.82
CA THR A 18 12.19 10.76 0.69
C THR A 18 11.21 9.70 0.21
N GLN A 19 9.97 9.84 0.63
CA GLN A 19 8.86 9.06 0.08
C GLN A 19 8.77 9.30 -1.43
N LYS A 20 8.46 8.23 -2.16
CA LYS A 20 8.23 8.27 -3.60
C LYS A 20 6.74 8.30 -3.88
N GLN A 21 6.36 8.72 -5.07
CA GLN A 21 4.96 8.65 -5.48
C GLN A 21 4.46 7.22 -5.33
N PRO A 22 3.37 6.98 -4.58
CA PRO A 22 2.83 5.66 -4.36
C PRO A 22 2.62 4.91 -5.69
N TYR A 23 2.96 3.62 -5.68
CA TYR A 23 2.82 2.68 -6.80
C TYR A 23 3.68 2.97 -8.04
N SER A 24 4.53 4.00 -8.06
CA SER A 24 5.55 4.20 -9.10
C SER A 24 6.63 3.09 -9.04
N ASN A 25 7.43 2.96 -10.09
CA ASN A 25 8.55 2.02 -10.10
C ASN A 25 9.54 2.32 -8.97
N GLU A 26 9.86 3.61 -8.75
CA GLU A 26 10.76 4.08 -7.69
C GLU A 26 10.20 3.77 -6.30
N TYR A 27 8.88 3.85 -6.12
CA TYR A 27 8.21 3.46 -4.89
C TYR A 27 8.46 1.96 -4.61
N TRP A 28 8.17 1.09 -5.58
CA TRP A 28 8.34 -0.35 -5.39
C TRP A 28 9.81 -0.75 -5.18
N GLU A 29 10.75 -0.11 -5.88
CA GLU A 29 12.17 -0.35 -5.68
C GLU A 29 12.66 0.13 -4.31
N SER A 30 12.14 1.26 -3.79
CA SER A 30 12.47 1.73 -2.45
C SER A 30 11.94 0.78 -1.36
N LEU A 31 10.71 0.28 -1.50
CA LEU A 31 10.15 -0.71 -0.57
C LEU A 31 10.91 -2.04 -0.63
N LYS A 32 11.28 -2.48 -1.82
CA LYS A 32 12.07 -3.70 -2.02
C LYS A 32 13.43 -3.59 -1.36
N SER A 33 14.13 -2.46 -1.55
CA SER A 33 15.43 -2.21 -0.90
C SER A 33 15.31 -2.28 0.62
N GLN A 34 14.33 -1.59 1.20
CA GLN A 34 14.07 -1.61 2.64
C GLN A 34 13.69 -3.01 3.16
N SER A 35 12.93 -3.78 2.36
CA SER A 35 12.57 -5.15 2.70
C SER A 35 13.77 -6.11 2.70
N LEU A 36 14.79 -5.85 1.87
CA LEU A 36 16.03 -6.62 1.90
C LEU A 36 16.84 -6.34 3.19
N CYS A 37 16.90 -5.09 3.65
CA CYS A 37 17.48 -4.77 4.95
C CYS A 37 16.73 -5.52 6.07
N MET A 38 15.39 -5.51 6.08
CA MET A 38 14.63 -6.30 7.06
C MET A 38 14.99 -7.79 7.05
N LEU A 39 15.26 -8.35 5.88
CA LEU A 39 15.65 -9.76 5.77
C LEU A 39 17.05 -10.01 6.36
N GLU A 40 17.95 -9.05 6.26
CA GLU A 40 19.29 -9.12 6.88
C GLU A 40 19.17 -9.10 8.40
N GLU A 41 18.46 -8.13 8.98
CA GLU A 41 18.22 -8.03 10.43
C GLU A 41 17.48 -9.27 10.98
N ALA A 42 16.52 -9.82 10.23
CA ALA A 42 15.83 -11.04 10.63
C ALA A 42 16.76 -12.26 10.68
N LYS A 43 17.77 -12.35 9.82
CA LYS A 43 18.78 -13.42 9.84
C LYS A 43 19.73 -13.24 11.02
N GLU A 44 20.13 -12.01 11.34
CA GLU A 44 20.97 -11.70 12.49
C GLU A 44 20.25 -12.05 13.79
N LEU A 45 18.95 -11.73 13.90
CA LEU A 45 18.12 -12.12 15.03
C LEU A 45 18.08 -13.65 15.22
N VAL A 46 17.87 -14.42 14.13
CA VAL A 46 17.88 -15.89 14.22
C VAL A 46 19.22 -16.40 14.69
N LYS A 47 20.32 -15.89 14.14
CA LYS A 47 21.68 -16.26 14.52
C LYS A 47 21.95 -15.97 16.00
N ALA A 48 21.63 -14.75 16.46
CA ALA A 48 21.82 -14.36 17.86
C ALA A 48 21.06 -15.29 18.85
N ILE A 49 19.83 -15.69 18.49
CA ILE A 49 19.03 -16.66 19.26
C ILE A 49 19.68 -18.06 19.27
N GLU A 50 20.18 -18.54 18.12
CA GLU A 50 20.87 -19.84 18.02
C GLU A 50 22.16 -19.84 18.87
N GLU A 51 22.90 -18.73 18.87
CA GLU A 51 24.12 -18.53 19.67
C GLU A 51 23.81 -18.25 21.14
N LYS A 52 22.54 -18.03 21.50
CA LYS A 52 22.04 -17.71 22.84
C LYS A 52 22.70 -16.45 23.43
N ASP A 53 22.97 -15.47 22.57
CA ASP A 53 23.50 -14.18 22.98
C ASP A 53 22.35 -13.20 23.27
N PRO A 54 22.11 -12.82 24.53
CA PRO A 54 21.01 -11.94 24.89
C PRO A 54 21.24 -10.49 24.47
N ILE A 55 22.47 -10.05 24.28
CA ILE A 55 22.81 -8.68 23.88
C ILE A 55 22.54 -8.55 22.37
N GLU A 56 23.15 -9.42 21.58
CA GLU A 56 22.94 -9.46 20.13
C GLU A 56 21.46 -9.73 19.77
N THR A 57 20.75 -10.56 20.58
CA THR A 57 19.31 -10.78 20.40
C THR A 57 18.51 -9.49 20.57
N LEU A 58 18.85 -8.66 21.59
CA LEU A 58 18.16 -7.39 21.82
C LEU A 58 18.50 -6.36 20.74
N ASP A 59 19.75 -6.30 20.31
CA ASP A 59 20.23 -5.41 19.26
C ASP A 59 19.51 -5.71 17.94
N ALA A 60 19.56 -6.96 17.49
CA ALA A 60 18.86 -7.40 16.28
C ALA A 60 17.33 -7.19 16.33
N GLN A 61 16.69 -7.30 17.51
CA GLN A 61 15.27 -6.93 17.66
C GLN A 61 15.04 -5.43 17.47
N ALA A 62 15.94 -4.59 18.00
CA ALA A 62 15.83 -3.15 17.86
C ALA A 62 16.04 -2.72 16.39
N ASP A 63 17.02 -3.31 15.72
CA ASP A 63 17.32 -3.02 14.33
C ASP A 63 16.19 -3.50 13.38
N LEU A 64 15.65 -4.69 13.61
CA LEU A 64 14.49 -5.18 12.87
C LEU A 64 13.28 -4.25 13.02
N GLN A 65 13.02 -3.71 14.23
CA GLN A 65 11.96 -2.72 14.44
C GLN A 65 12.29 -1.41 13.72
N TYR A 66 13.55 -0.98 13.74
CA TYR A 66 14.00 0.24 13.09
C TYR A 66 13.79 0.20 11.58
N VAL A 67 14.21 -0.90 10.92
CA VAL A 67 14.02 -1.05 9.46
C VAL A 67 12.54 -1.26 9.09
N LEU A 68 11.74 -1.90 9.97
CA LEU A 68 10.29 -1.98 9.79
C LEU A 68 9.63 -0.60 9.85
N ASP A 69 10.00 0.25 10.80
CA ASP A 69 9.48 1.61 10.90
C ASP A 69 9.88 2.44 9.65
N GLY A 70 11.06 2.19 9.08
CA GLY A 70 11.49 2.76 7.80
C GLY A 70 10.61 2.30 6.63
N LEU A 71 10.29 1.01 6.55
CA LEU A 71 9.38 0.47 5.53
C LEU A 71 7.97 1.06 5.67
N ILE A 72 7.46 1.20 6.89
CA ILE A 72 6.17 1.83 7.18
C ILE A 72 6.15 3.29 6.72
N TYR A 73 7.22 4.04 6.97
CA TYR A 73 7.36 5.41 6.49
C TYR A 73 7.34 5.48 4.97
N LEU A 74 8.12 4.65 4.29
CA LEU A 74 8.22 4.66 2.81
C LEU A 74 6.92 4.20 2.14
N SER A 75 6.18 3.26 2.74
CA SER A 75 4.95 2.72 2.16
C SER A 75 3.77 3.69 2.18
N GLN A 76 3.79 4.69 3.05
CA GLN A 76 2.74 5.71 3.19
C GLN A 76 1.34 5.15 3.56
N HIS A 77 1.21 3.85 3.81
CA HIS A 77 -0.05 3.23 4.19
C HIS A 77 -0.47 3.58 5.62
N ASN A 78 -1.77 3.50 5.91
CA ASN A 78 -2.28 3.58 7.27
C ASN A 78 -1.97 2.28 8.04
N HIS A 79 -0.70 2.10 8.39
CA HIS A 79 -0.24 0.91 9.10
C HIS A 79 -0.90 0.75 10.48
N ASN A 80 -1.20 1.85 11.18
CA ASN A 80 -1.85 1.77 12.50
C ASN A 80 -3.24 1.16 12.40
N GLY A 81 -4.07 1.64 11.47
CA GLY A 81 -5.40 1.07 11.25
C GLY A 81 -5.33 -0.40 10.79
N ALA A 82 -4.41 -0.71 9.86
CA ALA A 82 -4.19 -2.09 9.42
C ALA A 82 -3.77 -3.00 10.57
N MET A 83 -2.88 -2.54 11.45
CA MET A 83 -2.41 -3.31 12.61
C MET A 83 -3.54 -3.52 13.63
N GLU A 84 -4.34 -2.49 13.91
CA GLU A 84 -5.52 -2.59 14.76
C GLU A 84 -6.52 -3.64 14.24
N ALA A 85 -6.81 -3.61 12.94
CA ALA A 85 -7.69 -4.59 12.30
C ALA A 85 -7.13 -6.03 12.38
N VAL A 86 -5.83 -6.19 12.19
CA VAL A 86 -5.14 -7.48 12.35
C VAL A 86 -5.18 -7.97 13.79
N CYS A 87 -4.92 -7.12 14.77
CA CYS A 87 -5.02 -7.44 16.19
C CYS A 87 -6.44 -7.88 16.55
N HIS A 88 -7.45 -7.09 16.19
CA HIS A 88 -8.84 -7.43 16.42
C HIS A 88 -9.23 -8.79 15.81
N ASN A 89 -8.80 -9.05 14.57
CA ASN A 89 -9.05 -10.36 13.93
C ASN A 89 -8.33 -11.51 14.64
N ASN A 90 -7.17 -11.26 15.26
CA ASN A 90 -6.47 -12.26 16.06
C ASN A 90 -7.15 -12.53 17.40
N ASP A 91 -7.76 -11.51 18.00
CA ASP A 91 -8.51 -11.63 19.26
C ASP A 91 -9.73 -12.56 19.11
N LEU A 92 -10.29 -12.68 17.93
CA LEU A 92 -11.37 -13.63 17.64
C LEU A 92 -10.95 -15.11 17.70
N LYS A 93 -9.65 -15.42 17.80
CA LYS A 93 -9.13 -16.81 17.87
C LYS A 93 -9.29 -17.46 19.25
N TYR A 94 -9.52 -16.67 20.28
CA TYR A 94 -9.76 -17.15 21.64
C TYR A 94 -11.17 -16.76 22.11
N THR A 95 -11.61 -17.33 23.19
CA THR A 95 -12.92 -17.06 23.82
C THR A 95 -12.80 -17.21 25.33
N ASP A 96 -13.68 -16.54 26.07
CA ASP A 96 -13.83 -16.69 27.52
C ASP A 96 -14.93 -17.71 27.89
N ASN A 97 -15.51 -18.37 26.90
CA ASN A 97 -16.56 -19.35 27.06
C ASN A 97 -16.05 -20.76 26.71
N TYR A 98 -16.01 -21.66 27.70
CA TYR A 98 -15.52 -23.02 27.53
C TYR A 98 -16.41 -23.87 26.59
N GLU A 99 -17.72 -23.70 26.64
CA GLU A 99 -18.63 -24.45 25.75
C GLU A 99 -18.45 -24.01 24.27
N GLU A 100 -18.21 -22.72 24.07
CA GLU A 100 -17.84 -22.20 22.74
C GLU A 100 -16.50 -22.79 22.29
N ALA A 101 -15.51 -22.89 23.16
CA ALA A 101 -14.22 -23.49 22.84
C ALA A 101 -14.37 -24.97 22.43
N LEU A 102 -15.23 -25.74 23.09
CA LEU A 102 -15.53 -27.13 22.70
C LEU A 102 -16.15 -27.22 21.29
N LYS A 103 -17.10 -26.32 20.97
CA LYS A 103 -17.69 -26.28 19.63
C LYS A 103 -16.66 -25.94 18.55
N ARG A 104 -15.77 -24.96 18.85
CA ARG A 104 -14.68 -24.57 17.95
C ARG A 104 -13.68 -25.71 17.75
N LEU A 105 -13.33 -26.46 18.80
CA LEU A 105 -12.46 -27.63 18.71
C LEU A 105 -13.03 -28.65 17.74
N ALA A 106 -14.29 -29.06 17.93
CA ALA A 106 -14.94 -30.06 17.08
C ALA A 106 -15.03 -29.60 15.60
N ASP A 107 -15.35 -28.34 15.34
CA ASP A 107 -15.37 -27.76 13.98
C ASP A 107 -13.97 -27.82 13.32
N ILE A 108 -12.95 -27.39 14.05
CA ILE A 108 -11.56 -27.34 13.54
C ILE A 108 -11.04 -28.76 13.22
N GLU A 109 -11.22 -29.72 14.13
CA GLU A 109 -10.79 -31.09 13.92
C GLU A 109 -11.52 -31.76 12.74
N LYS A 110 -12.82 -31.57 12.65
CA LYS A 110 -13.66 -32.06 11.55
C LYS A 110 -13.19 -31.49 10.20
N ARG A 111 -12.85 -30.22 10.14
CA ARG A 111 -12.46 -29.51 8.92
C ARG A 111 -11.02 -29.80 8.50
N THR A 112 -10.12 -29.94 9.47
CA THR A 112 -8.67 -30.03 9.17
C THR A 112 -8.13 -31.45 9.24
N GLY A 113 -8.82 -32.36 9.91
CA GLY A 113 -8.31 -33.69 10.22
C GLY A 113 -7.12 -33.69 11.18
N GLN A 114 -6.84 -32.57 11.83
CA GLN A 114 -5.70 -32.43 12.73
C GLN A 114 -6.16 -32.53 14.19
N GLU A 115 -5.39 -33.26 14.99
CA GLU A 115 -5.60 -33.31 16.43
C GLU A 115 -5.34 -31.94 17.06
N CYS A 116 -6.30 -31.44 17.83
CA CYS A 116 -6.25 -30.16 18.49
C CYS A 116 -6.60 -30.32 19.97
N ILE A 117 -6.14 -29.37 20.77
CA ILE A 117 -6.47 -29.30 22.20
C ILE A 117 -6.93 -27.89 22.57
N ILE A 118 -7.73 -27.79 23.64
CA ILE A 118 -8.05 -26.51 24.25
C ILE A 118 -6.90 -26.13 25.19
N ARG A 119 -6.28 -24.97 24.92
CA ARG A 119 -5.32 -24.36 25.85
C ARG A 119 -6.05 -23.32 26.67
N MET A 120 -6.06 -23.47 27.98
CA MET A 120 -6.61 -22.51 28.92
C MET A 120 -5.52 -21.62 29.49
N SER A 121 -5.79 -20.33 29.66
CA SER A 121 -4.97 -19.37 30.37
C SER A 121 -5.84 -18.50 31.28
N VAL A 122 -5.25 -17.90 32.30
CA VAL A 122 -5.93 -16.95 33.19
C VAL A 122 -5.21 -15.61 33.07
N VAL A 123 -5.96 -14.58 32.67
CA VAL A 123 -5.46 -13.19 32.54
C VAL A 123 -6.41 -12.29 33.34
N ASP A 124 -5.89 -11.53 34.25
CA ASP A 124 -6.66 -10.62 35.14
C ASP A 124 -7.82 -11.32 35.86
N GLY A 125 -7.60 -12.59 36.28
CA GLY A 125 -8.59 -13.41 36.98
C GLY A 125 -9.69 -13.98 36.09
N LYS A 126 -9.61 -13.81 34.77
CA LYS A 126 -10.54 -14.33 33.78
C LYS A 126 -9.92 -15.47 32.98
N GLU A 127 -10.68 -16.54 32.79
CA GLU A 127 -10.25 -17.68 31.98
C GLU A 127 -10.44 -17.39 30.47
N TRP A 128 -9.45 -17.81 29.69
CA TRP A 128 -9.43 -17.71 28.23
C TRP A 128 -9.08 -19.05 27.61
N TYR A 129 -9.71 -19.39 26.52
CA TYR A 129 -9.58 -20.67 25.83
C TYR A 129 -9.22 -20.46 24.37
N ALA A 130 -8.12 -21.06 23.92
CA ALA A 130 -7.68 -21.08 22.54
C ALA A 130 -7.58 -22.52 22.05
N ILE A 131 -7.95 -22.76 20.80
CA ILE A 131 -7.74 -24.04 20.16
C ILE A 131 -6.34 -24.07 19.55
N VAL A 132 -5.55 -25.03 19.96
CA VAL A 132 -4.17 -25.20 19.44
C VAL A 132 -3.98 -26.57 18.85
N ARG A 133 -3.19 -26.64 17.78
CA ARG A 133 -2.81 -27.90 17.18
C ARG A 133 -1.87 -28.66 18.12
N ALA A 134 -2.15 -29.93 18.37
CA ALA A 134 -1.38 -30.73 19.33
C ALA A 134 0.09 -30.91 18.92
N ALA A 135 0.36 -31.01 17.62
CA ALA A 135 1.70 -31.30 17.09
C ALA A 135 2.72 -30.18 17.32
N ASP A 136 2.32 -28.90 17.27
CA ASP A 136 3.26 -27.76 17.31
C ASP A 136 2.74 -26.54 18.12
N GLY A 137 1.56 -26.66 18.73
CA GLY A 137 0.97 -25.58 19.52
C GLY A 137 0.45 -24.39 18.72
N LYS A 138 0.35 -24.49 17.39
CA LYS A 138 -0.18 -23.43 16.54
C LYS A 138 -1.64 -23.13 16.89
N ILE A 139 -1.95 -21.84 17.13
CA ILE A 139 -3.32 -21.39 17.37
C ILE A 139 -4.14 -21.54 16.08
N MET A 140 -5.24 -22.25 16.18
CA MET A 140 -6.10 -22.58 15.05
C MET A 140 -7.22 -21.56 14.87
N LYS A 141 -7.56 -21.32 13.60
CA LYS A 141 -8.69 -20.45 13.24
C LYS A 141 -9.98 -21.26 13.08
N GLN A 142 -11.07 -20.74 13.58
CA GLN A 142 -12.42 -21.24 13.26
C GLN A 142 -12.78 -20.96 11.79
N SER A 143 -13.71 -21.74 11.22
CA SER A 143 -14.06 -21.70 9.80
C SER A 143 -14.68 -20.38 9.33
N ASN A 144 -15.44 -19.73 10.22
CA ASN A 144 -16.22 -18.54 9.95
C ASN A 144 -15.53 -17.20 10.30
N LEU A 145 -14.24 -17.26 10.67
CA LEU A 145 -13.49 -16.02 10.92
C LEU A 145 -13.34 -15.21 9.63
N PRO A 146 -13.79 -13.95 9.63
CA PRO A 146 -13.64 -13.09 8.47
C PRO A 146 -12.14 -12.88 8.15
N LYS A 147 -11.83 -12.67 6.88
CA LYS A 147 -10.51 -12.17 6.48
C LYS A 147 -10.46 -10.68 6.78
N VAL A 148 -9.32 -10.21 7.29
CA VAL A 148 -9.08 -8.78 7.44
C VAL A 148 -9.11 -8.13 6.06
N GLN A 149 -9.92 -7.09 5.91
CA GLN A 149 -9.98 -6.28 4.70
C GLN A 149 -8.96 -5.15 4.86
N LEU A 150 -7.84 -5.24 4.13
CA LEU A 150 -6.76 -4.26 4.24
C LEU A 150 -6.82 -3.15 3.19
N GLY A 151 -7.74 -3.24 2.23
CA GLY A 151 -7.87 -2.27 1.14
C GLY A 151 -8.13 -0.83 1.61
N GLU A 152 -8.86 -0.65 2.70
CA GLU A 152 -9.16 0.66 3.29
C GLU A 152 -7.98 1.34 4.01
N TYR A 153 -6.87 0.60 4.19
CA TYR A 153 -5.67 1.11 4.86
C TYR A 153 -4.51 1.38 3.90
N ILE A 154 -4.65 1.05 2.62
CA ILE A 154 -3.64 1.41 1.63
C ILE A 154 -3.71 2.91 1.37
N VAL A 155 -2.56 3.52 1.05
CA VAL A 155 -2.56 4.89 0.57
C VAL A 155 -3.34 4.93 -0.74
N GLU A 156 -4.41 5.71 -0.76
CA GLU A 156 -5.05 6.05 -2.00
C GLU A 156 -4.12 7.03 -2.73
N LEU A 157 -3.93 6.81 -4.02
CA LEU A 157 -3.48 7.90 -4.85
C LEU A 157 -4.58 8.96 -4.70
N GLU A 158 -4.28 10.10 -4.08
CA GLU A 158 -5.06 11.29 -4.43
C GLU A 158 -5.03 11.30 -5.96
N SER A 159 -6.19 11.13 -6.55
CA SER A 159 -6.28 10.91 -7.98
C SER A 159 -5.94 12.18 -8.74
N GLN A 160 -4.64 12.53 -8.70
CA GLN A 160 -4.09 13.47 -9.65
C GLN A 160 -3.96 12.68 -10.95
N GLU A 161 -5.00 12.68 -11.72
CA GLU A 161 -5.02 11.93 -12.97
C GLU A 161 -4.87 12.90 -14.13
N LEU A 162 -3.82 12.71 -14.90
CA LEU A 162 -3.68 13.37 -16.18
C LEU A 162 -4.24 12.47 -17.27
N PHE A 163 -5.25 12.93 -17.94
CA PHE A 163 -5.88 12.24 -19.06
C PHE A 163 -5.58 12.95 -20.37
N VAL A 164 -5.44 12.18 -21.42
CA VAL A 164 -5.40 12.68 -22.79
C VAL A 164 -6.52 12.00 -23.58
N VAL A 165 -7.45 12.77 -24.12
CA VAL A 165 -8.51 12.23 -24.95
C VAL A 165 -7.97 12.01 -26.35
N VAL A 166 -7.81 10.74 -26.73
CA VAL A 166 -7.13 10.33 -27.96
C VAL A 166 -8.05 9.64 -28.96
N SER A 167 -7.59 9.51 -30.20
CA SER A 167 -8.11 8.56 -31.17
C SER A 167 -6.96 8.02 -32.01
N ASP A 168 -7.08 6.79 -32.48
CA ASP A 168 -6.02 6.08 -33.20
C ASP A 168 -5.61 6.81 -34.50
N THR A 169 -6.53 7.58 -35.10
CA THR A 169 -6.32 8.34 -36.34
C THR A 169 -5.91 9.79 -36.10
N CYS A 170 -5.89 10.25 -34.87
CA CYS A 170 -5.66 11.65 -34.52
C CYS A 170 -4.15 11.98 -34.49
N VAL A 171 -3.66 12.72 -35.46
CA VAL A 171 -2.24 13.15 -35.53
C VAL A 171 -1.89 14.11 -34.38
N ILE A 172 -2.82 14.98 -33.97
CA ILE A 172 -2.65 15.92 -32.85
C ILE A 172 -2.45 15.14 -31.56
N CYS A 173 -3.22 14.09 -31.32
CA CYS A 173 -3.12 13.28 -30.11
C CYS A 173 -1.72 12.61 -30.00
N LYS A 174 -1.19 12.12 -31.11
CA LYS A 174 0.17 11.58 -31.14
C LYS A 174 1.21 12.65 -30.76
N GLY A 175 1.02 13.89 -31.24
CA GLY A 175 1.86 15.03 -30.85
C GLY A 175 1.80 15.33 -29.36
N ILE A 176 0.62 15.28 -28.74
CA ILE A 176 0.43 15.47 -27.30
C ILE A 176 1.21 14.41 -26.51
N VAL A 177 0.98 13.14 -26.86
CA VAL A 177 1.63 12.00 -26.21
C VAL A 177 3.14 12.08 -26.28
N CYS A 178 3.68 12.42 -27.46
CA CYS A 178 5.12 12.65 -27.63
C CYS A 178 5.62 13.81 -26.74
N SER A 179 4.93 14.95 -26.78
CA SER A 179 5.31 16.11 -25.96
C SER A 179 5.28 15.83 -24.46
N LEU A 180 4.31 15.06 -23.96
CA LEU A 180 4.27 14.66 -22.55
C LEU A 180 5.45 13.79 -22.19
N LYS A 181 5.78 12.80 -23.02
CA LYS A 181 6.96 11.94 -22.83
C LYS A 181 8.26 12.72 -22.86
N ASP A 182 8.42 13.64 -23.81
CA ASP A 182 9.60 14.51 -23.92
C ASP A 182 9.74 15.45 -22.71
N LEU A 183 8.65 15.77 -22.03
CA LEU A 183 8.63 16.55 -20.80
C LEU A 183 8.87 15.68 -19.55
N GLY A 184 9.06 14.39 -19.67
CA GLY A 184 9.21 13.46 -18.56
C GLY A 184 7.89 13.18 -17.82
N VAL A 185 6.76 13.22 -18.53
CA VAL A 185 5.43 12.91 -17.97
C VAL A 185 5.02 11.53 -18.47
N ASP A 186 5.23 10.51 -17.63
CA ASP A 186 4.96 9.11 -17.99
C ASP A 186 3.63 8.56 -17.41
N GLY A 187 3.06 9.25 -16.42
CA GLY A 187 1.90 8.79 -15.65
C GLY A 187 0.55 9.36 -16.14
N PHE A 188 0.30 9.42 -17.45
CA PHE A 188 -1.01 9.87 -17.97
C PHE A 188 -1.83 8.70 -18.53
N VAL A 189 -3.15 8.85 -18.52
CA VAL A 189 -4.11 7.87 -19.02
C VAL A 189 -4.63 8.31 -20.40
N GLU A 190 -4.54 7.43 -21.39
CA GLU A 190 -5.15 7.64 -22.70
C GLU A 190 -6.63 7.21 -22.66
N VAL A 191 -7.53 8.16 -22.89
CA VAL A 191 -8.99 7.94 -22.94
C VAL A 191 -9.43 7.94 -24.39
N ASN A 192 -9.88 6.80 -24.92
CA ASN A 192 -10.27 6.68 -26.32
C ASN A 192 -11.78 6.45 -26.50
N PRO A 193 -12.58 7.52 -26.71
CA PRO A 193 -14.05 7.42 -26.82
C PRO A 193 -14.53 6.71 -28.09
N ILE A 194 -13.64 6.37 -29.02
CA ILE A 194 -13.99 5.67 -30.27
C ILE A 194 -13.95 4.15 -30.05
N THR A 195 -12.98 3.66 -29.29
CA THR A 195 -12.76 2.22 -29.09
C THR A 195 -13.34 1.68 -27.79
N SER A 196 -13.55 2.54 -26.79
CA SER A 196 -14.04 2.17 -25.46
C SER A 196 -15.39 2.84 -25.18
N LYS A 197 -16.40 2.04 -24.80
CA LYS A 197 -17.70 2.56 -24.39
C LYS A 197 -17.61 3.34 -23.08
N ALA A 198 -16.81 2.86 -22.12
CA ALA A 198 -16.61 3.54 -20.83
C ALA A 198 -15.99 4.92 -21.04
N ASP A 199 -14.97 5.02 -21.90
CA ASP A 199 -14.31 6.29 -22.23
C ASP A 199 -15.26 7.25 -22.95
N LYS A 200 -16.14 6.71 -23.82
CA LYS A 200 -17.16 7.51 -24.49
C LYS A 200 -18.17 8.10 -23.50
N ASP A 201 -18.63 7.29 -22.56
CA ASP A 201 -19.57 7.74 -21.52
C ASP A 201 -18.87 8.78 -20.62
N PHE A 202 -17.63 8.53 -20.19
CA PHE A 202 -16.82 9.49 -19.44
C PHE A 202 -16.63 10.83 -20.16
N CYS A 203 -16.24 10.81 -21.44
CA CYS A 203 -16.08 12.04 -22.23
C CYS A 203 -17.38 12.81 -22.37
N LYS A 204 -18.50 12.11 -22.58
CA LYS A 204 -19.82 12.73 -22.72
C LYS A 204 -20.28 13.40 -21.43
N GLU A 205 -20.10 12.73 -20.30
CA GLU A 205 -20.48 13.24 -18.98
C GLU A 205 -19.67 14.47 -18.58
N ASN A 206 -18.40 14.53 -18.98
CA ASN A 206 -17.49 15.62 -18.63
C ASN A 206 -17.28 16.66 -19.76
N GLY A 207 -18.01 16.54 -20.89
CA GLY A 207 -17.94 17.49 -22.00
C GLY A 207 -16.59 17.54 -22.70
N LEU A 208 -15.86 16.42 -22.75
CA LEU A 208 -14.50 16.30 -23.29
C LEU A 208 -14.50 15.92 -24.78
N TRP A 209 -13.49 16.40 -25.49
CA TRP A 209 -13.31 16.18 -26.92
C TRP A 209 -11.94 15.56 -27.23
N ILE A 210 -11.83 14.94 -28.40
CA ILE A 210 -10.53 14.40 -28.89
C ILE A 210 -9.49 15.54 -28.93
N ALA A 211 -8.28 15.26 -28.42
CA ALA A 211 -7.18 16.18 -28.22
C ALA A 211 -7.32 17.13 -27.03
N ASP A 212 -8.30 16.90 -26.14
CA ASP A 212 -8.29 17.55 -24.83
C ASP A 212 -7.25 16.89 -23.91
N ILE A 213 -6.64 17.73 -23.07
CA ILE A 213 -5.74 17.37 -22.01
C ILE A 213 -6.43 17.76 -20.71
N VAL A 214 -6.62 16.80 -19.84
CA VAL A 214 -7.44 16.95 -18.65
C VAL A 214 -6.60 16.57 -17.44
N TYR A 215 -6.46 17.48 -16.51
CA TYR A 215 -5.85 17.21 -15.23
C TYR A 215 -6.90 17.29 -14.13
N TYR A 216 -7.04 16.24 -13.35
CA TYR A 216 -7.87 16.19 -12.17
C TYR A 216 -6.98 16.37 -10.95
N ASP A 217 -7.23 17.41 -10.16
CA ASP A 217 -6.41 17.76 -8.99
C ASP A 217 -6.87 17.12 -7.67
N GLY A 218 -7.91 16.28 -7.74
CA GLY A 218 -8.58 15.68 -6.59
C GLY A 218 -9.93 16.34 -6.27
N GLU A 219 -10.17 17.57 -6.74
CA GLU A 219 -11.40 18.32 -6.51
C GLU A 219 -12.12 18.68 -7.80
N GLN A 220 -11.38 19.07 -8.84
CA GLN A 220 -11.97 19.53 -10.11
C GLN A 220 -11.13 19.14 -11.33
N PHE A 221 -11.78 19.12 -12.49
CA PHE A 221 -11.11 18.92 -13.77
C PHE A 221 -10.61 20.24 -14.35
N HIS A 222 -9.33 20.31 -14.66
CA HIS A 222 -8.70 21.37 -15.43
C HIS A 222 -8.55 20.89 -16.88
N VAL A 223 -9.17 21.57 -17.84
CA VAL A 223 -9.21 21.13 -19.24
C VAL A 223 -8.55 22.15 -20.14
N THR A 224 -7.66 21.69 -20.99
CA THR A 224 -7.12 22.45 -22.11
C THR A 224 -7.09 21.58 -23.38
N SER A 225 -6.68 22.14 -24.50
CA SER A 225 -6.42 21.38 -25.71
C SER A 225 -5.11 21.81 -26.35
N TYR A 226 -4.45 20.90 -27.07
CA TYR A 226 -3.16 21.20 -27.68
C TYR A 226 -3.22 22.38 -28.66
N PRO A 227 -4.30 22.59 -29.45
CA PRO A 227 -4.48 23.81 -30.24
C PRO A 227 -4.46 25.10 -29.40
N LYS A 228 -5.08 25.11 -28.23
CA LYS A 228 -5.06 26.28 -27.31
C LYS A 228 -3.67 26.57 -26.77
N LEU A 229 -2.80 25.60 -26.76
CA LEU A 229 -1.40 25.71 -26.35
C LEU A 229 -0.47 25.99 -27.55
N ASN A 230 -1.01 26.34 -28.71
CA ASN A 230 -0.28 26.58 -29.96
C ASN A 230 0.60 25.41 -30.40
N TYR A 231 0.24 24.18 -30.07
CA TYR A 231 1.01 22.95 -30.36
C TYR A 231 2.43 22.98 -29.78
N ASP A 232 2.64 23.69 -28.68
CA ASP A 232 3.96 23.93 -28.06
C ASP A 232 4.11 23.19 -26.73
N ALA A 233 5.16 22.39 -26.60
CA ALA A 233 5.43 21.61 -25.40
C ALA A 233 5.79 22.47 -24.17
N ASN A 234 6.42 23.66 -24.36
CA ASN A 234 6.70 24.56 -23.25
C ASN A 234 5.41 25.18 -22.71
N ASN A 235 4.46 25.52 -23.60
CA ASN A 235 3.15 26.00 -23.17
C ASN A 235 2.39 24.91 -22.43
N LEU A 236 2.49 23.64 -22.86
CA LEU A 236 1.93 22.50 -22.15
C LEU A 236 2.54 22.35 -20.76
N LYS A 237 3.89 22.43 -20.65
CA LYS A 237 4.60 22.41 -19.37
C LYS A 237 4.18 23.54 -18.45
N CYS A 238 4.04 24.75 -18.99
CA CYS A 238 3.58 25.92 -18.22
C CYS A 238 2.15 25.74 -17.73
N TRP A 239 1.25 25.21 -18.57
CA TRP A 239 -0.11 24.95 -18.17
C TRP A 239 -0.19 23.88 -17.08
N LEU A 240 0.49 22.74 -17.22
CA LEU A 240 0.55 21.67 -16.22
C LEU A 240 1.04 22.19 -14.87
N LYS A 241 2.11 22.99 -14.85
CA LYS A 241 2.59 23.63 -13.62
C LYS A 241 1.57 24.61 -13.03
N GLY A 242 0.87 25.35 -13.89
CA GLY A 242 -0.15 26.33 -13.48
C GLY A 242 -1.37 25.71 -12.81
N VAL A 243 -1.72 24.46 -13.17
CA VAL A 243 -2.82 23.69 -12.55
C VAL A 243 -2.34 22.78 -11.40
N GLY A 244 -1.06 22.88 -11.01
CA GLY A 244 -0.53 22.16 -9.86
C GLY A 244 0.00 20.74 -10.14
N TYR A 245 0.14 20.34 -11.41
CA TYR A 245 0.70 19.05 -11.77
C TYR A 245 2.20 18.98 -11.42
N ASN A 246 2.59 17.94 -10.67
CA ASN A 246 3.95 17.75 -10.15
C ASN A 246 4.63 16.47 -10.65
N GLY A 247 3.98 15.72 -11.54
CA GLY A 247 4.47 14.41 -12.02
C GLY A 247 5.52 14.49 -13.14
N PHE A 248 6.40 15.52 -13.12
CA PHE A 248 7.53 15.59 -14.04
C PHE A 248 8.69 14.74 -13.51
N THR A 249 9.20 13.81 -14.30
CA THR A 249 10.47 13.14 -14.04
C THR A 249 11.62 14.05 -14.50
N GLU A 250 12.58 14.31 -13.63
CA GLU A 250 13.82 14.96 -14.04
C GLU A 250 14.69 13.95 -14.79
N HIS A 251 15.00 14.25 -16.03
CA HIS A 251 15.98 13.51 -16.83
C HIS A 251 17.38 14.10 -16.67
#